data_7e5f15db2db773a1cbb97a5e6c73a4bb
#
_entry.id   7e5f15db2db773a1cbb97a5e6c73a4bb
#
_cell.length_a   1.000
_cell.length_b   1.000
_cell.length_c   1.000
_cell.angle_alpha   90.00
_cell.angle_beta   90.00
_cell.angle_gamma   90.00
#
_symmetry.space_group_name_H-M   'P 1'
#
loop_
_entity.id
_entity.type
_entity.pdbx_description
1 polymer ?
#
loop_
_entity_poly.entity_id
_entity_poly.type
_entity_poly.pdbx_seq_one_letter_code
_entity_poly.pdbx_strand_id
1 'polypeptide(L)'
;MIEITEVRVSLRNDEKLKAFVSITLNDSFVVRGLKIIKGNSGLFVAMPSRKRPDGQHQDLAHPINDVTRKYLTDMVMAEYERELVNPTAPQAAHVEEHSC
;
A
#
# COMPACT_ATOMS: atom_id res chain seq x y z
N MET A 1 -3.74 16.74 -11.44
CA MET A 1 -2.82 15.93 -10.64
C MET A 1 -3.60 14.95 -9.80
N ILE A 2 -3.05 13.76 -9.61
CA ILE A 2 -3.68 12.77 -8.75
C ILE A 2 -3.52 13.17 -7.30
N GLU A 3 -4.62 13.10 -6.55
CA GLU A 3 -4.58 13.37 -5.11
C GLU A 3 -4.94 12.10 -4.37
N ILE A 4 -4.09 11.69 -3.43
CA ILE A 4 -4.39 10.55 -2.57
C ILE A 4 -5.22 11.09 -1.41
N THR A 5 -6.49 10.70 -1.38
CA THR A 5 -7.42 11.25 -0.39
C THR A 5 -7.61 10.34 0.81
N GLU A 6 -7.18 9.08 0.69
CA GLU A 6 -7.24 8.18 1.83
C GLU A 6 -6.20 7.08 1.65
N VAL A 7 -5.57 6.69 2.76
CA VAL A 7 -4.65 5.55 2.78
C VAL A 7 -5.10 4.63 3.90
N ARG A 8 -5.27 3.37 3.58
CA ARG A 8 -5.63 2.37 4.58
C ARG A 8 -4.51 1.35 4.68
N VAL A 9 -4.06 1.11 5.90
CA VAL A 9 -2.96 0.21 6.17
C VAL A 9 -3.45 -0.92 7.05
N SER A 10 -3.19 -2.15 6.63
CA SER A 10 -3.52 -3.35 7.39
C SER A 10 -2.20 -4.01 7.77
N LEU A 11 -1.85 -3.91 9.05
CA LEU A 11 -0.57 -4.42 9.52
C LEU A 11 -0.51 -5.93 9.44
N ARG A 12 0.68 -6.45 9.17
CA ARG A 12 0.94 -7.88 9.13
C ARG A 12 2.12 -8.21 10.03
N ASN A 13 2.04 -9.38 10.66
CA ASN A 13 3.10 -9.84 11.54
C ASN A 13 3.94 -10.87 10.81
N ASP A 14 4.74 -10.39 9.87
CA ASP A 14 5.55 -11.24 9.00
C ASP A 14 6.93 -10.65 8.93
N GLU A 15 7.92 -11.47 8.64
CA GLU A 15 9.31 -11.01 8.56
C GLU A 15 9.50 -9.97 7.47
N LYS A 16 8.93 -10.21 6.31
CA LYS A 16 9.15 -9.35 5.15
C LYS A 16 7.93 -8.50 4.81
N LEU A 17 6.76 -9.09 4.87
CA LEU A 17 5.54 -8.36 4.56
C LEU A 17 5.04 -7.66 5.81
N LYS A 18 5.16 -6.35 5.83
CA LYS A 18 4.81 -5.58 7.02
C LYS A 18 3.38 -5.07 7.00
N ALA A 19 2.82 -4.86 5.82
CA ALA A 19 1.45 -4.36 5.73
C ALA A 19 0.91 -4.52 4.33
N PHE A 20 -0.39 -4.65 4.24
CA PHE A 20 -1.12 -4.43 2.98
C PHE A 20 -1.68 -3.03 3.00
N VAL A 21 -1.74 -2.40 1.85
CA VAL A 21 -2.16 -1.01 1.75
C VAL A 21 -3.13 -0.84 0.60
N SER A 22 -4.13 0.01 0.81
CA SER A 22 -4.97 0.49 -0.28
C SER A 22 -4.96 2.00 -0.24
N ILE A 23 -5.10 2.62 -1.40
CA ILE A 23 -5.15 4.08 -1.51
C ILE A 23 -6.38 4.47 -2.29
N THR A 24 -6.96 5.61 -1.92
CA THR A 24 -8.09 6.19 -2.64
C THR A 24 -7.60 7.43 -3.36
N LEU A 25 -7.92 7.53 -4.62
CA LEU A 25 -7.50 8.65 -5.47
C LEU A 25 -8.71 9.53 -5.76
N ASN A 26 -8.57 10.81 -5.45
CA ASN A 26 -9.59 11.83 -5.75
C ASN A 26 -10.99 11.43 -5.25
N ASP A 27 -11.04 10.74 -4.11
CA ASP A 27 -12.30 10.23 -3.53
C ASP A 27 -13.12 9.40 -4.50
N SER A 28 -12.51 8.89 -5.56
CA SER A 28 -13.27 8.28 -6.64
C SER A 28 -12.72 6.95 -7.10
N PHE A 29 -11.50 6.61 -6.74
CA PHE A 29 -10.84 5.44 -7.30
C PHE A 29 -9.95 4.80 -6.25
N VAL A 30 -10.12 3.50 -6.03
CA VAL A 30 -9.33 2.77 -5.03
C VAL A 30 -8.35 1.84 -5.73
N VAL A 31 -7.10 1.89 -5.29
CA VAL A 31 -6.10 0.94 -5.73
C VAL A 31 -5.74 0.07 -4.53
N ARG A 32 -5.87 -1.23 -4.69
CA ARG A 32 -5.58 -2.20 -3.64
C ARG A 32 -4.35 -3.01 -4.02
N GLY A 33 -3.83 -3.72 -3.03
CA GLY A 33 -2.76 -4.65 -3.30
C GLY A 33 -1.37 -4.06 -3.19
N LEU A 34 -1.26 -2.83 -2.72
CA LEU A 34 0.05 -2.31 -2.38
C LEU A 34 0.54 -3.02 -1.12
N LYS A 35 1.85 -3.08 -0.96
CA LYS A 35 2.45 -3.74 0.20
C LYS A 35 3.60 -2.92 0.73
N ILE A 36 3.81 -3.02 2.03
CA ILE A 36 5.03 -2.46 2.63
C ILE A 36 5.90 -3.65 2.97
N ILE A 37 7.08 -3.67 2.38
CA ILE A 37 7.98 -4.82 2.44
C ILE A 37 9.32 -4.39 3.02
N LYS A 38 9.88 -5.24 3.87
CA LYS A 38 11.20 -5.02 4.41
C LYS A 38 12.22 -5.60 3.44
N GLY A 39 13.01 -4.72 2.84
CA GLY A 39 14.08 -5.12 1.95
C GLY A 39 15.42 -5.02 2.64
N ASN A 40 16.48 -5.20 1.86
CA ASN A 40 17.83 -5.16 2.41
C ASN A 40 18.21 -3.77 2.90
N SER A 41 17.67 -2.74 2.29
CA SER A 41 18.01 -1.36 2.64
C SER A 41 16.94 -0.69 3.49
N GLY A 42 15.93 -1.43 3.93
CA GLY A 42 14.86 -0.87 4.73
C GLY A 42 13.51 -1.14 4.11
N LEU A 43 12.51 -0.41 4.60
CA LEU A 43 11.15 -0.61 4.14
C LEU A 43 10.91 0.10 2.81
N PHE A 44 10.09 -0.50 1.97
CA PHE A 44 9.68 0.15 0.74
C PHE A 44 8.25 -0.24 0.40
N VAL A 45 7.63 0.57 -0.46
CA VAL A 45 6.26 0.36 -0.91
C VAL A 45 6.31 -0.38 -2.23
N ALA A 46 5.70 -1.56 -2.27
CA ALA A 46 5.60 -2.34 -3.50
C ALA A 46 4.23 -2.12 -4.12
N MET A 47 4.22 -1.93 -5.42
CA MET A 47 2.99 -1.70 -6.16
C MET A 47 2.23 -2.99 -6.34
N PRO A 48 0.92 -2.92 -6.60
CA PRO A 48 0.17 -4.13 -6.88
C PRO A 48 0.72 -4.81 -8.13
N SER A 49 0.91 -6.10 -8.03
CA SER A 49 1.52 -6.84 -9.12
C SER A 49 0.92 -8.24 -9.17
N ARG A 50 1.20 -8.92 -10.27
CA ARG A 50 0.80 -10.32 -10.40
C ARG A 50 1.99 -11.11 -10.94
N LYS A 51 1.97 -12.40 -10.63
CA LYS A 51 3.03 -13.29 -11.11
C LYS A 51 2.71 -13.75 -12.51
N ARG A 52 3.67 -13.62 -13.38
CA ARG A 52 3.53 -14.06 -14.77
C ARG A 52 3.79 -15.57 -14.88
N PRO A 53 3.37 -16.17 -15.98
CA PRO A 53 3.65 -17.61 -16.16
C PRO A 53 5.14 -17.96 -16.13
N ASP A 54 6.00 -17.02 -16.51
CA ASP A 54 7.44 -17.25 -16.49
C ASP A 54 8.06 -17.06 -15.10
N GLY A 55 7.24 -16.79 -14.09
CA GLY A 55 7.72 -16.63 -12.73
C GLY A 55 8.08 -15.22 -12.34
N GLN A 56 8.09 -14.29 -13.26
CA GLN A 56 8.40 -12.90 -12.95
C GLN A 56 7.15 -12.15 -12.54
N HIS A 57 7.35 -11.09 -11.75
CA HIS A 57 6.24 -10.26 -11.31
C HIS A 57 6.09 -9.07 -12.24
N GLN A 58 4.85 -8.70 -12.50
CA GLN A 58 4.54 -7.57 -13.34
C GLN A 58 3.61 -6.63 -12.57
N ASP A 59 3.99 -5.36 -12.46
CA ASP A 59 3.15 -4.38 -11.81
C ASP A 59 1.85 -4.22 -12.57
N LEU A 60 0.75 -4.21 -11.84
CA LEU A 60 -0.56 -3.91 -12.42
C LEU A 60 -0.79 -2.42 -12.50
N ALA A 61 -0.17 -1.66 -11.60
CA ALA A 61 -0.30 -0.21 -11.57
C ALA A 61 0.94 0.35 -10.91
N HIS A 62 1.42 1.48 -11.40
CA HIS A 62 2.57 2.14 -10.77
C HIS A 62 2.64 3.60 -11.21
N PRO A 63 3.26 4.45 -10.40
CA PRO A 63 3.49 5.84 -10.83
C PRO A 63 4.49 5.87 -11.97
N ILE A 64 4.32 6.82 -12.86
CA ILE A 64 5.17 6.89 -14.05
C ILE A 64 6.14 8.07 -14.01
N ASN A 65 6.21 8.77 -12.88
CA ASN A 65 7.19 9.83 -12.71
C ASN A 65 7.62 9.88 -11.24
N ASP A 66 8.75 10.53 -11.01
CA ASP A 66 9.35 10.52 -9.68
C ASP A 66 8.57 11.35 -8.67
N VAL A 67 7.93 12.41 -9.13
CA VAL A 67 7.15 13.28 -8.23
C VAL A 67 5.99 12.47 -7.64
N THR A 68 5.26 11.78 -8.49
CA THR A 68 4.13 10.98 -8.03
C THR A 68 4.58 9.80 -7.18
N ARG A 69 5.70 9.18 -7.55
CA ARG A 69 6.24 8.07 -6.76
C ARG A 69 6.61 8.51 -5.36
N LYS A 70 7.29 9.67 -5.24
CA LYS A 70 7.65 10.17 -3.93
C LYS A 70 6.42 10.55 -3.11
N TYR A 71 5.46 11.21 -3.75
CA TYR A 71 4.22 11.59 -3.10
C TYR A 71 3.49 10.37 -2.54
N LEU A 72 3.34 9.33 -3.37
CA LEU A 72 2.65 8.11 -2.96
C LEU A 72 3.41 7.42 -1.82
N THR A 73 4.73 7.30 -1.95
CA THR A 73 5.54 6.66 -0.93
C THR A 73 5.44 7.41 0.39
N ASP A 74 5.55 8.73 0.35
CA ASP A 74 5.48 9.53 1.57
C ASP A 74 4.11 9.39 2.25
N MET A 75 3.04 9.40 1.49
CA MET A 75 1.71 9.28 2.05
C MET A 75 1.49 7.91 2.68
N VAL A 76 1.92 6.86 1.99
CA VAL A 76 1.76 5.50 2.48
C VAL A 76 2.60 5.27 3.73
N MET A 77 3.84 5.70 3.71
CA MET A 77 4.72 5.48 4.86
C MET A 77 4.28 6.28 6.08
N ALA A 78 3.77 7.49 5.87
CA ALA A 78 3.26 8.28 6.98
C ALA A 78 2.08 7.58 7.66
N GLU A 79 1.18 7.02 6.88
CA GLU A 79 0.04 6.31 7.45
C GLU A 79 0.47 5.01 8.12
N TYR A 80 1.47 4.34 7.55
CA TYR A 80 2.00 3.13 8.14
C TYR A 80 2.58 3.41 9.53
N GLU A 81 3.36 4.49 9.65
CA GLU A 81 3.95 4.84 10.93
C GLU A 81 2.87 5.21 11.95
N ARG A 82 1.84 5.89 11.50
CA ARG A 82 0.74 6.23 12.38
C ARG A 82 0.01 4.98 12.88
N GLU A 83 -0.16 3.99 12.02
CA GLU A 83 -0.80 2.73 12.40
C GLU A 83 0.05 1.96 13.42
N LEU A 84 1.37 2.03 13.29
CA LEU A 84 2.23 1.34 14.24
C LEU A 84 2.09 1.90 15.64
N VAL A 85 1.95 3.23 15.73
CA VAL A 85 1.87 3.89 17.02
C VAL A 85 0.46 3.80 17.60
N ASN A 86 -0.54 3.87 16.75
CA ASN A 86 -1.94 3.96 17.20
C ASN A 86 -2.80 3.07 16.30
N PRO A 87 -2.70 1.75 16.46
CA PRO A 87 -3.42 0.84 15.56
C PRO A 87 -4.92 1.02 15.65
N THR A 88 -5.56 0.98 14.49
CA THR A 88 -7.01 0.94 14.48
C THR A 88 -7.48 -0.41 14.96
N ALA A 89 -8.75 -0.51 15.25
CA ALA A 89 -9.33 -1.75 15.73
C ALA A 89 -9.06 -2.84 14.71
N PRO A 90 -8.68 -3.96 15.21
CA PRO A 90 -8.37 -5.04 14.33
C PRO A 90 -9.50 -5.41 13.43
N GLN A 91 -9.44 -5.37 12.91
CA GLN A 91 -10.05 -5.53 12.06
C GLN A 91 -10.95 -5.49 11.57
N ALA A 92 -11.02 -5.34 11.88
CA ALA A 92 -11.91 -5.17 11.51
C ALA A 92 -12.00 -4.83 10.38
N ALA A 93 -11.81 -4.62 10.40
CA ALA A 93 -11.82 -4.22 9.46
C ALA A 93 -11.82 -4.84 8.36
N HIS A 94 -11.73 -5.35 8.35
CA HIS A 94 -11.66 -5.78 7.35
C HIS A 94 -12.62 -5.74 6.63
N VAL A 95 -13.13 -5.55 6.89
CA VAL A 95 -14.06 -5.48 6.44
C VAL A 95 -14.25 -4.81 5.48
N GLU A 96 -14.19 -4.27 5.38
CA GLU A 96 -14.31 -3.64 4.51
C GLU A 96 -13.81 -3.93 3.54
N GLU A 97 -13.34 -4.49 3.59
CA GLU A 97 -12.84 -4.72 2.71
C GLU A 97 -13.54 -5.20 1.83
N HIS A 98 -14.22 -5.47 1.78
CA HIS A 98 -14.81 -5.80 0.85
C HIS A 98 -15.41 -4.91 0.26
N SER A 99 -15.46 -4.31 0.66
CA SER A 99 -15.95 -3.50 0.10
C SER A 99 -15.48 -3.12 -1.01
N CYS A 100 -15.37 -3.19 -1.56
CA CYS A 100 -14.98 -2.78 -2.52
C CYS A 100 -15.01 -2.56 -3.00
#